data_e9f792e53442c63f83374e44f649bfec
#
_entry.id   e9f792e53442c63f83374e44f649bfec
#
_cell.length_a   1.000
_cell.length_b   1.000
_cell.length_c   1.000
_cell.angle_alpha   90.00
_cell.angle_beta   90.00
_cell.angle_gamma   90.00
#
_symmetry.space_group_name_H-M   'P 1'
#
loop_
_entity.id
_entity.type
_entity.pdbx_description
1 polymer ?
#
loop_
_entity_poly.entity_id
_entity_poly.type
_entity_poly.pdbx_seq_one_letter_code
_entity_poly.pdbx_strand_id
1 'polypeptide(L)'
;AMSMAYEHVPGVVYDSLVDTVRKFMPEMYRYVRLRKQMLGLDELHYYDVYTPLVAGSSKSYTYEEAQQMVLDAVTPLGKDYVNRVKQAYKDRWIDVYPNNGKRGGAFSSGTYDSNPYILTSFTGTLDSVSTIAHEMGHSQHTWLSNHTQTPQNADYTLFVAEVASTVNENLLVEQLLQKTTEPKERLALLNHYLEGFK
;
A
#
# COMPACT_ATOMS: atom_id res chain seq x y z
N ALA A 1 16.40 14.73 11.64
CA ALA A 1 16.19 15.57 12.83
C ALA A 1 15.25 16.76 12.53
N MET A 2 15.46 17.54 11.45
CA MET A 2 14.60 18.72 11.18
C MET A 2 13.15 18.35 10.82
N SER A 3 12.90 17.32 10.03
CA SER A 3 11.53 16.89 9.70
C SER A 3 10.74 16.42 10.92
N MET A 4 11.38 15.70 11.84
CA MET A 4 10.75 15.26 13.08
C MET A 4 10.40 16.44 14.02
N ALA A 5 11.24 17.45 14.06
CA ALA A 5 10.97 18.67 14.86
C ALA A 5 9.77 19.47 14.30
N TYR A 6 9.62 19.50 12.98
CA TYR A 6 8.47 20.12 12.32
C TYR A 6 7.15 19.41 12.68
N GLU A 7 7.17 18.09 12.76
CA GLU A 7 6.02 17.26 13.14
C GLU A 7 5.84 17.12 14.67
N HIS A 8 6.64 17.81 15.46
CA HIS A 8 6.67 17.69 16.93
C HIS A 8 6.89 16.26 17.45
N VAL A 9 7.59 15.42 16.68
CA VAL A 9 7.92 14.04 17.09
C VAL A 9 9.17 14.03 17.96
N PRO A 10 9.10 13.59 19.22
CA PRO A 10 10.27 13.53 20.10
C PRO A 10 11.35 12.59 19.57
N GLY A 11 12.63 12.96 19.76
CA GLY A 11 13.78 12.14 19.32
C GLY A 11 13.76 10.70 19.85
N VAL A 12 13.21 10.50 21.06
CA VAL A 12 13.05 9.15 21.65
C VAL A 12 12.20 8.20 20.78
N VAL A 13 11.28 8.73 19.97
CA VAL A 13 10.48 7.89 19.05
C VAL A 13 11.38 7.30 17.96
N TYR A 14 12.29 8.14 17.42
CA TYR A 14 13.28 7.67 16.43
C TYR A 14 14.24 6.62 17.03
N ASP A 15 14.79 6.91 18.22
CA ASP A 15 15.70 5.99 18.91
C ASP A 15 15.00 4.66 19.21
N SER A 16 13.75 4.71 19.71
CA SER A 16 12.93 3.51 19.95
C SER A 16 12.63 2.71 18.67
N LEU A 17 12.40 3.41 17.54
CA LEU A 17 12.22 2.76 16.24
C LEU A 17 13.49 2.00 15.83
N VAL A 18 14.65 2.65 15.90
CA VAL A 18 15.95 2.02 15.57
C VAL A 18 16.22 0.80 16.45
N ASP A 19 16.01 0.92 17.76
CA ASP A 19 16.21 -0.17 18.70
C ASP A 19 15.23 -1.32 18.47
N THR A 20 13.98 -1.01 18.14
CA THR A 20 12.96 -2.01 17.79
C THR A 20 13.34 -2.75 16.51
N VAL A 21 13.72 -2.05 15.46
CA VAL A 21 14.20 -2.68 14.21
C VAL A 21 15.37 -3.61 14.50
N ARG A 22 16.38 -3.15 15.24
CA ARG A 22 17.54 -3.99 15.65
C ARG A 22 17.13 -5.23 16.42
N LYS A 23 16.19 -5.09 17.34
CA LYS A 23 15.65 -6.21 18.14
C LYS A 23 15.00 -7.28 17.25
N PHE A 24 14.29 -6.88 16.18
CA PHE A 24 13.58 -7.79 15.29
C PHE A 24 14.38 -8.19 14.03
N MET A 25 15.60 -7.69 13.82
CA MET A 25 16.49 -8.15 12.74
C MET A 25 16.62 -9.68 12.61
N PRO A 26 16.65 -10.47 13.71
CA PRO A 26 16.68 -11.92 13.60
C PRO A 26 15.51 -12.52 12.80
N GLU A 27 14.30 -11.94 12.86
CA GLU A 27 13.14 -12.39 12.07
C GLU A 27 13.32 -12.08 10.59
N MET A 28 13.86 -10.93 10.25
CA MET A 28 14.25 -10.61 8.87
C MET A 28 15.29 -11.60 8.34
N TYR A 29 16.31 -11.94 9.12
CA TYR A 29 17.29 -12.96 8.74
C TYR A 29 16.68 -14.34 8.58
N ARG A 30 15.64 -14.67 9.37
CA ARG A 30 14.88 -15.91 9.20
C ARG A 30 14.15 -15.94 7.86
N TYR A 31 13.49 -14.85 7.48
CA TYR A 31 12.83 -14.71 6.17
C TYR A 31 13.85 -14.83 5.02
N VAL A 32 14.99 -14.17 5.11
CA VAL A 32 16.05 -14.23 4.09
C VAL A 32 16.61 -15.66 3.94
N ARG A 33 16.83 -16.39 5.07
CA ARG A 33 17.23 -17.79 5.03
C ARG A 33 16.18 -18.70 4.39
N LEU A 34 14.89 -18.46 4.66
CA LEU A 34 13.79 -19.17 4.01
C LEU A 34 13.80 -18.94 2.48
N ARG A 35 13.98 -17.70 2.04
CA ARG A 35 14.13 -17.38 0.62
C ARG A 35 15.27 -18.15 -0.03
N LYS A 36 16.44 -18.16 0.61
CA LYS A 36 17.61 -18.94 0.13
C LYS A 36 17.26 -20.42 -0.09
N GLN A 37 16.58 -21.03 0.86
CA GLN A 37 16.15 -22.43 0.78
C GLN A 37 15.14 -22.67 -0.33
N MET A 38 14.14 -21.80 -0.46
CA MET A 38 13.09 -21.90 -1.48
C MET A 38 13.63 -21.71 -2.90
N LEU A 39 14.65 -20.84 -3.08
CA LEU A 39 15.31 -20.61 -4.35
C LEU A 39 16.35 -21.70 -4.68
N GLY A 40 16.68 -22.59 -3.73
CA GLY A 40 17.69 -23.64 -3.94
C GLY A 40 19.11 -23.11 -4.11
N LEU A 41 19.45 -21.98 -3.49
CA LEU A 41 20.74 -21.32 -3.64
C LEU A 41 21.72 -21.78 -2.56
N ASP A 42 22.97 -22.02 -2.93
CA ASP A 42 24.07 -22.29 -1.99
C ASP A 42 24.49 -21.01 -1.26
N GLU A 43 24.47 -19.89 -1.96
CA GLU A 43 24.73 -18.56 -1.44
C GLU A 43 23.64 -17.60 -1.91
N LEU A 44 23.18 -16.67 -1.04
CA LEU A 44 22.19 -15.65 -1.40
C LEU A 44 22.88 -14.29 -1.46
N HIS A 45 22.86 -13.69 -2.64
CA HIS A 45 23.38 -12.37 -2.88
C HIS A 45 22.29 -11.30 -2.80
N TYR A 46 22.68 -10.04 -2.72
CA TYR A 46 21.73 -8.92 -2.59
C TYR A 46 20.70 -8.87 -3.72
N TYR A 47 21.09 -9.19 -4.95
CA TYR A 47 20.18 -9.21 -6.10
C TYR A 47 19.16 -10.38 -6.05
N ASP A 48 19.45 -11.46 -5.34
CA ASP A 48 18.55 -12.62 -5.19
C ASP A 48 17.36 -12.31 -4.28
N VAL A 49 17.47 -11.25 -3.45
CA VAL A 49 16.40 -10.82 -2.55
C VAL A 49 15.15 -10.37 -3.31
N TYR A 50 15.32 -9.94 -4.56
CA TYR A 50 14.21 -9.52 -5.43
C TYR A 50 13.72 -10.60 -6.40
N THR A 51 14.35 -11.78 -6.40
CA THR A 51 13.93 -12.90 -7.25
C THR A 51 12.56 -13.42 -6.81
N PRO A 52 11.57 -13.55 -7.72
CA PRO A 52 10.27 -14.11 -7.35
C PRO A 52 10.38 -15.52 -6.78
N LEU A 53 9.75 -15.77 -5.62
CA LEU A 53 9.72 -17.11 -5.00
C LEU A 53 8.78 -18.07 -5.72
N VAL A 54 7.79 -17.55 -6.45
CA VAL A 54 6.80 -18.33 -7.17
C VAL A 54 6.90 -18.02 -8.65
N ALA A 55 7.47 -18.95 -9.41
CA ALA A 55 7.54 -18.84 -10.86
C ALA A 55 6.14 -18.93 -11.48
N GLY A 56 5.82 -18.02 -12.42
CA GLY A 56 4.58 -18.08 -13.20
C GLY A 56 3.31 -17.57 -12.49
N SER A 57 3.44 -16.90 -11.34
CA SER A 57 2.30 -16.31 -10.63
C SER A 57 1.89 -14.91 -11.15
N SER A 58 2.26 -14.57 -12.37
CA SER A 58 1.91 -13.27 -12.99
C SER A 58 0.46 -13.28 -13.48
N LYS A 59 -0.50 -13.25 -12.55
CA LYS A 59 -1.89 -12.95 -12.89
C LYS A 59 -1.97 -11.48 -13.30
N SER A 60 -2.62 -11.23 -14.43
CA SER A 60 -2.90 -9.86 -14.87
C SER A 60 -4.33 -9.50 -14.52
N TYR A 61 -4.51 -8.26 -14.09
CA TYR A 61 -5.80 -7.69 -13.69
C TYR A 61 -6.15 -6.51 -14.58
N THR A 62 -7.41 -6.41 -14.98
CA THR A 62 -7.93 -5.19 -15.58
C THR A 62 -8.11 -4.12 -14.51
N TYR A 63 -8.26 -2.87 -14.92
CA TYR A 63 -8.54 -1.78 -13.96
C TYR A 63 -9.90 -1.96 -13.27
N GLU A 64 -10.89 -2.47 -14.00
CA GLU A 64 -12.23 -2.77 -13.48
C GLU A 64 -12.20 -3.87 -12.42
N GLU A 65 -11.39 -4.93 -12.64
CA GLU A 65 -11.15 -5.96 -11.64
C GLU A 65 -10.47 -5.38 -10.40
N ALA A 66 -9.47 -4.53 -10.58
CA ALA A 66 -8.78 -3.85 -9.48
C ALA A 66 -9.75 -2.96 -8.67
N GLN A 67 -10.63 -2.21 -9.32
CA GLN A 67 -11.67 -1.44 -8.64
C GLN A 67 -12.56 -2.33 -7.77
N GLN A 68 -13.02 -3.45 -8.31
CA GLN A 68 -13.89 -4.37 -7.56
C GLN A 68 -13.15 -5.01 -6.39
N MET A 69 -11.88 -5.39 -6.59
CA MET A 69 -11.04 -5.95 -5.52
C MET A 69 -10.87 -4.96 -4.36
N VAL A 70 -10.63 -3.69 -4.65
CA VAL A 70 -10.51 -2.63 -3.63
C VAL A 70 -11.85 -2.41 -2.92
N LEU A 71 -12.97 -2.33 -3.65
CA LEU A 71 -14.32 -2.18 -3.07
C LEU A 71 -14.66 -3.34 -2.12
N ASP A 72 -14.36 -4.56 -2.53
CA ASP A 72 -14.58 -5.75 -1.69
C ASP A 72 -13.72 -5.70 -0.41
N ALA A 73 -12.45 -5.31 -0.57
CA ALA A 73 -11.49 -5.24 0.52
C ALA A 73 -11.87 -4.23 1.60
N VAL A 74 -12.37 -3.05 1.20
CA VAL A 74 -12.73 -1.98 2.15
C VAL A 74 -14.16 -2.12 2.73
N THR A 75 -14.87 -3.19 2.39
CA THR A 75 -16.22 -3.44 2.93
C THR A 75 -16.31 -3.41 4.46
N PRO A 76 -15.31 -3.93 5.23
CA PRO A 76 -15.31 -3.86 6.69
C PRO A 76 -15.31 -2.43 7.26
N LEU A 77 -14.86 -1.43 6.47
CA LEU A 77 -14.86 -0.02 6.87
C LEU A 77 -16.24 0.65 6.81
N GLY A 78 -17.25 -0.10 6.36
CA GLY A 78 -18.66 0.34 6.39
C GLY A 78 -19.12 0.97 5.08
N LYS A 79 -20.45 1.10 4.99
CA LYS A 79 -21.14 1.50 3.75
C LYS A 79 -20.74 2.90 3.26
N ASP A 80 -20.54 3.84 4.17
CA ASP A 80 -20.18 5.23 3.80
C ASP A 80 -18.79 5.30 3.16
N TYR A 81 -17.84 4.53 3.69
CA TYR A 81 -16.50 4.42 3.10
C TYR A 81 -16.58 3.82 1.70
N VAL A 82 -17.25 2.69 1.54
CA VAL A 82 -17.44 2.01 0.23
C VAL A 82 -18.13 2.93 -0.78
N ASN A 83 -19.16 3.68 -0.36
CA ASN A 83 -19.88 4.61 -1.26
C ASN A 83 -18.98 5.74 -1.73
N ARG A 84 -18.12 6.30 -0.87
CA ARG A 84 -17.14 7.32 -1.27
C ARG A 84 -16.11 6.76 -2.24
N VAL A 85 -15.61 5.55 -2.03
CA VAL A 85 -14.71 4.89 -3.00
C VAL A 85 -15.39 4.70 -4.36
N LYS A 86 -16.65 4.25 -4.38
CA LYS A 86 -17.45 4.17 -5.62
C LYS A 86 -17.60 5.52 -6.29
N GLN A 87 -17.85 6.57 -5.51
CA GLN A 87 -17.96 7.93 -6.03
C GLN A 87 -16.63 8.41 -6.62
N ALA A 88 -15.50 8.12 -5.96
CA ALA A 88 -14.16 8.44 -6.46
C ALA A 88 -13.89 7.80 -7.84
N TYR A 89 -14.28 6.56 -8.04
CA TYR A 89 -14.17 5.89 -9.34
C TYR A 89 -15.10 6.52 -10.38
N LYS A 90 -16.36 6.78 -10.03
CA LYS A 90 -17.35 7.40 -10.93
C LYS A 90 -16.92 8.80 -11.38
N ASP A 91 -16.41 9.60 -10.46
CA ASP A 91 -15.97 10.99 -10.71
C ASP A 91 -14.54 11.06 -11.25
N ARG A 92 -13.93 9.89 -11.52
CA ARG A 92 -12.60 9.78 -12.14
C ARG A 92 -11.50 10.52 -11.38
N TRP A 93 -11.40 10.26 -10.07
CA TRP A 93 -10.33 10.85 -9.27
C TRP A 93 -8.94 10.30 -9.63
N ILE A 94 -8.86 9.21 -10.41
CA ILE A 94 -7.62 8.49 -10.70
C ILE A 94 -7.17 8.71 -12.14
N ASP A 95 -5.97 9.23 -12.32
CA ASP A 95 -5.22 9.17 -13.56
C ASP A 95 -4.47 7.83 -13.61
N VAL A 96 -5.01 6.87 -14.38
CA VAL A 96 -4.76 5.44 -14.21
C VAL A 96 -3.49 4.96 -14.90
N TYR A 97 -3.40 5.21 -16.22
CA TYR A 97 -2.44 4.50 -17.07
C TYR A 97 -1.14 5.28 -17.28
N PRO A 98 -0.02 4.56 -17.50
CA PRO A 98 1.22 5.20 -17.93
C PRO A 98 1.04 5.89 -19.28
N ASN A 99 1.69 7.02 -19.48
CA ASN A 99 1.77 7.73 -20.75
C ASN A 99 3.10 8.50 -20.90
N ASN A 100 3.38 8.99 -22.09
CA ASN A 100 4.61 9.73 -22.36
C ASN A 100 4.67 11.01 -21.51
N GLY A 101 5.77 11.18 -20.77
CA GLY A 101 6.00 12.33 -19.89
C GLY A 101 5.36 12.23 -18.50
N LYS A 102 4.55 11.19 -18.22
CA LYS A 102 4.02 10.95 -16.88
C LYS A 102 5.12 10.51 -15.94
N ARG A 103 5.16 11.07 -14.73
CA ARG A 103 6.09 10.64 -13.69
C ARG A 103 5.80 9.20 -13.26
N GLY A 104 6.85 8.45 -12.95
CA GLY A 104 6.73 7.16 -12.28
C GLY A 104 6.29 7.32 -10.81
N GLY A 105 5.86 6.21 -10.23
CA GLY A 105 5.31 6.16 -8.88
C GLY A 105 3.82 6.44 -8.83
N ALA A 106 3.29 6.61 -7.62
CA ALA A 106 1.91 6.96 -7.36
C ALA A 106 1.83 7.99 -6.22
N PHE A 107 0.78 8.77 -6.18
CA PHE A 107 0.47 9.66 -5.08
C PHE A 107 -1.01 10.07 -5.10
N SER A 108 -1.54 10.42 -3.93
CA SER A 108 -2.81 11.13 -3.76
C SER A 108 -2.55 12.57 -3.35
N SER A 109 -3.21 13.51 -3.99
CA SER A 109 -3.07 14.95 -3.70
C SER A 109 -4.36 15.70 -4.01
N GLY A 110 -4.65 16.74 -3.23
CA GLY A 110 -5.79 17.60 -3.41
C GLY A 110 -5.63 18.90 -2.61
N THR A 111 -6.54 19.84 -2.84
CA THR A 111 -6.68 21.05 -2.03
C THR A 111 -7.95 20.92 -1.17
N TYR A 112 -8.13 21.83 -0.21
CA TYR A 112 -9.29 21.81 0.68
C TYR A 112 -10.64 21.76 -0.04
N ASP A 113 -10.78 22.52 -1.13
CA ASP A 113 -12.02 22.63 -1.92
C ASP A 113 -12.05 21.73 -3.17
N SER A 114 -11.08 20.80 -3.32
CA SER A 114 -11.02 19.88 -4.46
C SER A 114 -11.20 18.44 -4.03
N ASN A 115 -11.50 17.55 -4.99
CA ASN A 115 -11.35 16.14 -4.77
C ASN A 115 -9.86 15.79 -4.55
N PRO A 116 -9.55 14.79 -3.72
CA PRO A 116 -8.20 14.24 -3.64
C PRO A 116 -7.93 13.35 -4.86
N TYR A 117 -7.20 13.89 -5.85
CA TYR A 117 -6.86 13.19 -7.06
C TYR A 117 -5.68 12.25 -6.86
N ILE A 118 -5.73 11.11 -7.54
CA ILE A 118 -4.72 10.05 -7.51
C ILE A 118 -4.02 10.00 -8.87
N LEU A 119 -2.68 9.95 -8.86
CA LEU A 119 -1.88 9.60 -10.02
C LEU A 119 -1.28 8.22 -9.80
N THR A 120 -1.45 7.32 -10.78
CA THR A 120 -0.80 6.00 -10.81
C THR A 120 -0.25 5.71 -12.21
N SER A 121 0.50 4.63 -12.32
CA SER A 121 0.90 4.03 -13.60
C SER A 121 0.52 2.55 -13.57
N PHE A 122 -0.78 2.27 -13.66
CA PHE A 122 -1.35 0.93 -13.55
C PHE A 122 -0.88 0.03 -14.69
N THR A 123 -0.27 -1.11 -14.33
CA THR A 123 0.30 -2.09 -15.26
C THR A 123 -0.38 -3.46 -15.21
N GLY A 124 -1.47 -3.58 -14.46
CA GLY A 124 -2.23 -4.83 -14.31
C GLY A 124 -1.59 -5.86 -13.38
N THR A 125 -0.58 -5.51 -12.63
CA THR A 125 0.05 -6.39 -11.62
C THR A 125 -0.68 -6.30 -10.28
N LEU A 126 -0.49 -7.28 -9.40
CA LEU A 126 -0.99 -7.22 -8.02
C LEU A 126 -0.45 -5.99 -7.27
N ASP A 127 0.81 -5.63 -7.51
CA ASP A 127 1.43 -4.42 -6.99
C ASP A 127 0.67 -3.16 -7.42
N SER A 128 0.26 -3.08 -8.69
CA SER A 128 -0.58 -1.96 -9.18
C SER A 128 -1.96 -1.91 -8.50
N VAL A 129 -2.55 -3.07 -8.18
CA VAL A 129 -3.82 -3.14 -7.44
C VAL A 129 -3.63 -2.67 -6.00
N SER A 130 -2.55 -3.11 -5.35
CA SER A 130 -2.16 -2.68 -4.00
C SER A 130 -1.92 -1.17 -3.95
N THR A 131 -1.25 -0.62 -4.95
CA THR A 131 -1.04 0.82 -5.11
C THR A 131 -2.36 1.60 -5.18
N ILE A 132 -3.36 1.11 -5.93
CA ILE A 132 -4.69 1.76 -5.97
C ILE A 132 -5.36 1.72 -4.59
N ALA A 133 -5.27 0.61 -3.87
CA ALA A 133 -5.82 0.50 -2.52
C ALA A 133 -5.15 1.47 -1.55
N HIS A 134 -3.83 1.60 -1.62
CA HIS A 134 -3.00 2.51 -0.84
C HIS A 134 -3.39 3.97 -1.09
N GLU A 135 -3.32 4.42 -2.34
CA GLU A 135 -3.63 5.81 -2.70
C GLU A 135 -5.09 6.17 -2.42
N MET A 136 -6.00 5.21 -2.57
CA MET A 136 -7.40 5.40 -2.17
C MET A 136 -7.52 5.61 -0.65
N GLY A 137 -6.68 4.97 0.16
CA GLY A 137 -6.61 5.21 1.61
C GLY A 137 -6.25 6.66 1.92
N HIS A 138 -5.20 7.19 1.29
CA HIS A 138 -4.84 8.60 1.39
C HIS A 138 -5.97 9.53 0.95
N SER A 139 -6.60 9.22 -0.18
CA SER A 139 -7.72 10.03 -0.71
C SER A 139 -8.90 10.06 0.27
N GLN A 140 -9.25 8.94 0.88
CA GLN A 140 -10.32 8.89 1.87
C GLN A 140 -9.97 9.66 3.15
N HIS A 141 -8.71 9.58 3.61
CA HIS A 141 -8.22 10.34 4.75
C HIS A 141 -8.29 11.85 4.48
N THR A 142 -7.76 12.30 3.36
CA THR A 142 -7.80 13.72 2.95
C THR A 142 -9.24 14.21 2.79
N TRP A 143 -10.10 13.43 2.13
CA TRP A 143 -11.50 13.78 1.96
C TRP A 143 -12.21 13.96 3.31
N LEU A 144 -12.04 13.01 4.23
CA LEU A 144 -12.65 13.07 5.56
C LEU A 144 -12.12 14.27 6.36
N SER A 145 -10.82 14.50 6.33
CA SER A 145 -10.21 15.66 7.00
C SER A 145 -10.80 16.97 6.48
N ASN A 146 -10.84 17.16 5.16
CA ASN A 146 -11.36 18.38 4.54
C ASN A 146 -12.85 18.61 4.82
N HIS A 147 -13.65 17.55 5.01
CA HIS A 147 -15.09 17.66 5.25
C HIS A 147 -15.46 17.72 6.74
N THR A 148 -14.52 17.49 7.66
CA THR A 148 -14.77 17.50 9.10
C THR A 148 -13.99 18.58 9.84
N GLN A 149 -12.96 19.14 9.21
CA GLN A 149 -12.11 20.19 9.80
C GLN A 149 -12.25 21.51 9.04
N THR A 150 -11.88 22.59 9.68
CA THR A 150 -11.71 23.87 8.99
C THR A 150 -10.42 23.86 8.15
N PRO A 151 -10.29 24.75 7.13
CA PRO A 151 -9.08 24.77 6.27
C PRO A 151 -7.76 24.85 7.05
N GLN A 152 -7.75 25.55 8.17
CA GLN A 152 -6.56 25.71 9.00
C GLN A 152 -6.15 24.43 9.73
N ASN A 153 -7.08 23.48 9.90
CA ASN A 153 -6.91 22.25 10.68
C ASN A 153 -7.06 20.99 9.82
N ALA A 154 -7.26 21.13 8.52
CA ALA A 154 -7.52 19.99 7.63
C ALA A 154 -6.26 19.21 7.28
N ASP A 155 -5.09 19.85 7.29
CA ASP A 155 -3.82 19.16 7.09
C ASP A 155 -3.51 18.27 8.29
N TYR A 156 -3.27 16.99 8.01
CA TYR A 156 -2.83 16.03 9.01
C TYR A 156 -1.32 15.84 8.95
N THR A 157 -0.73 15.43 10.08
CA THR A 157 0.71 15.24 10.19
C THR A 157 1.19 14.04 9.39
N LEU A 158 2.44 14.09 8.90
CA LEU A 158 3.09 12.99 8.19
C LEU A 158 3.09 11.69 9.02
N PHE A 159 3.17 11.82 10.35
CA PHE A 159 3.20 10.67 11.26
C PHE A 159 1.97 9.75 11.15
N VAL A 160 0.80 10.31 10.83
CA VAL A 160 -0.45 9.54 10.69
C VAL A 160 -0.87 9.33 9.23
N ALA A 161 -0.12 9.91 8.28
CA ALA A 161 -0.50 9.90 6.87
C ALA A 161 -0.68 8.47 6.31
N GLU A 162 0.20 7.53 6.71
CA GLU A 162 0.19 6.16 6.19
C GLU A 162 -0.78 5.22 6.91
N VAL A 163 -1.51 5.67 7.92
CA VAL A 163 -2.44 4.79 8.66
C VAL A 163 -3.57 4.30 7.76
N ALA A 164 -4.22 5.20 7.04
CA ALA A 164 -5.35 4.85 6.17
C ALA A 164 -4.90 4.03 4.95
N SER A 165 -3.77 4.39 4.34
CA SER A 165 -3.21 3.71 3.18
C SER A 165 -2.82 2.26 3.50
N THR A 166 -2.05 2.05 4.57
CA THR A 166 -1.61 0.72 4.98
C THR A 166 -2.75 -0.16 5.51
N VAL A 167 -3.78 0.41 6.14
CA VAL A 167 -4.99 -0.33 6.51
C VAL A 167 -5.70 -0.87 5.27
N ASN A 168 -5.86 -0.05 4.21
CA ASN A 168 -6.48 -0.51 2.97
C ASN A 168 -5.67 -1.65 2.31
N GLU A 169 -4.34 -1.56 2.28
CA GLU A 169 -3.48 -2.64 1.76
C GLU A 169 -3.64 -3.94 2.55
N ASN A 170 -3.64 -3.84 3.88
CA ASN A 170 -3.83 -5.02 4.73
C ASN A 170 -5.19 -5.68 4.51
N LEU A 171 -6.26 -4.89 4.40
CA LEU A 171 -7.60 -5.39 4.09
C LEU A 171 -7.66 -6.06 2.71
N LEU A 172 -6.95 -5.51 1.72
CA LEU A 172 -6.85 -6.11 0.39
C LEU A 172 -6.17 -7.49 0.46
N VAL A 173 -5.02 -7.58 1.13
CA VAL A 173 -4.30 -8.86 1.29
C VAL A 173 -5.13 -9.88 2.05
N GLU A 174 -5.77 -9.48 3.14
CA GLU A 174 -6.64 -10.37 3.93
C GLU A 174 -7.80 -10.91 3.08
N GLN A 175 -8.50 -10.03 2.37
CA GLN A 175 -9.61 -10.40 1.50
C GLN A 175 -9.18 -11.36 0.38
N LEU A 176 -8.02 -11.12 -0.23
CA LEU A 176 -7.46 -12.00 -1.26
C LEU A 176 -7.08 -13.37 -0.68
N LEU A 177 -6.47 -13.42 0.49
CA LEU A 177 -6.13 -14.68 1.17
C LEU A 177 -7.36 -15.50 1.55
N GLN A 178 -8.48 -14.85 1.91
CA GLN A 178 -9.75 -15.53 2.20
C GLN A 178 -10.36 -16.16 0.94
N LYS A 179 -10.23 -15.51 -0.22
CA LYS A 179 -10.78 -15.99 -1.49
C LYS A 179 -9.89 -17.00 -2.22
N THR A 180 -8.58 -17.01 -1.91
CA THR A 180 -7.61 -17.84 -2.62
C THR A 180 -7.38 -19.16 -1.89
N THR A 181 -7.67 -20.27 -2.55
CA THR A 181 -7.49 -21.63 -2.01
C THR A 181 -6.25 -22.35 -2.55
N GLU A 182 -5.81 -21.97 -3.75
CA GLU A 182 -4.63 -22.58 -4.40
C GLU A 182 -3.33 -22.24 -3.63
N PRO A 183 -2.57 -23.25 -3.18
CA PRO A 183 -1.38 -23.03 -2.34
C PRO A 183 -0.32 -22.12 -2.97
N LYS A 184 -0.10 -22.21 -4.27
CA LYS A 184 0.89 -21.36 -4.96
C LYS A 184 0.46 -19.89 -5.00
N GLU A 185 -0.82 -19.64 -5.27
CA GLU A 185 -1.35 -18.27 -5.25
C GLU A 185 -1.32 -17.68 -3.83
N ARG A 186 -1.67 -18.48 -2.81
CA ARG A 186 -1.55 -18.06 -1.41
C ARG A 186 -0.12 -17.71 -1.04
N LEU A 187 0.85 -18.53 -1.48
CA LEU A 187 2.27 -18.26 -1.25
C LEU A 187 2.70 -16.95 -1.92
N ALA A 188 2.24 -16.68 -3.15
CA ALA A 188 2.52 -15.42 -3.85
C ALA A 188 1.97 -14.21 -3.10
N LEU A 189 0.73 -14.28 -2.59
CA LEU A 189 0.11 -13.23 -1.78
C LEU A 189 0.86 -12.98 -0.47
N LEU A 190 1.22 -14.05 0.25
CA LEU A 190 1.99 -13.95 1.50
C LEU A 190 3.39 -13.38 1.24
N ASN A 191 4.04 -13.78 0.14
CA ASN A 191 5.32 -13.22 -0.24
C ASN A 191 5.21 -11.73 -0.57
N HIS A 192 4.20 -11.34 -1.36
CA HIS A 192 3.91 -9.93 -1.66
C HIS A 192 3.74 -9.11 -0.38
N TYR A 193 2.96 -9.58 0.57
CA TYR A 193 2.76 -8.94 1.86
C TYR A 193 4.07 -8.80 2.66
N LEU A 194 4.87 -9.87 2.75
CA LEU A 194 6.15 -9.85 3.47
C LEU A 194 7.20 -8.95 2.79
N GLU A 195 7.12 -8.79 1.49
CA GLU A 195 8.03 -7.91 0.74
C GLU A 195 7.87 -6.43 1.09
N GLY A 196 6.70 -6.02 1.56
CA GLY A 196 6.46 -4.67 2.08
C GLY A 196 7.23 -4.33 3.38
N PHE A 197 7.79 -5.35 4.07
CA PHE A 197 8.54 -5.15 5.32
C PHE A 197 10.07 -5.24 5.16
N LYS A 198 10.61 -5.48 3.97
CA LYS A 198 12.07 -5.60 3.74
C LYS A 198 12.76 -4.30 3.32
#